data_b1b3be5c169092d6c3b91c21a54e6fc5
#
_entry.id   b1b3be5c169092d6c3b91c21a54e6fc5
#
_cell.length_a   1.000
_cell.length_b   1.000
_cell.length_c   1.000
_cell.angle_alpha   90.00
_cell.angle_beta   90.00
_cell.angle_gamma   90.00
#
_symmetry.space_group_name_H-M   'P 1'
#
loop_
_entity.id
_entity.type
_entity.pdbx_description
1 polymer ?
#
loop_
_entity_poly.entity_id
_entity_poly.type
_entity_poly.pdbx_seq_one_letter_code
_entity_poly.pdbx_strand_id
1 'polypeptide(L)'
;MRKEHRHHAHHVGLTQVGNRLVSTVCLDVRALDAIKAGQPDSLVAAIGTGYETHVYACHETGEPLREEGKDWVPLIEERYAFPQAAKDGHERHVRALELAEAVAISEQLGTPESMREIERLEARGLS
;
A
#
# COMPACT_ATOMS: atom_id res chain seq x y z
N MET A 1 9.24 8.71 2.62
CA MET A 1 8.27 8.98 3.71
C MET A 1 6.87 8.70 3.19
N ARG A 2 6.07 8.01 3.97
CA ARG A 2 4.70 7.71 3.60
C ARG A 2 3.77 8.89 3.80
N LYS A 3 2.75 8.99 2.95
CA LYS A 3 1.68 9.97 3.06
C LYS A 3 0.34 9.24 2.91
N GLU A 4 -0.46 9.28 3.98
CA GLU A 4 -1.80 8.70 3.93
C GLU A 4 -2.74 9.63 3.17
N HIS A 5 -3.56 9.06 2.30
CA HIS A 5 -4.56 9.79 1.54
C HIS A 5 -5.97 9.48 2.04
N ARG A 6 -6.90 10.38 1.74
CA ARG A 6 -8.30 10.20 2.05
C ARG A 6 -8.84 8.99 1.29
N HIS A 7 -9.49 8.09 2.00
CA HIS A 7 -10.05 6.87 1.44
C HIS A 7 -11.34 7.14 0.67
N HIS A 8 -11.52 6.45 -0.46
CA HIS A 8 -12.82 6.23 -1.06
C HIS A 8 -13.58 5.13 -0.30
N ALA A 9 -14.87 4.95 -0.61
CA ALA A 9 -15.73 3.99 0.11
C ALA A 9 -15.21 2.55 0.08
N HIS A 10 -14.48 2.16 -0.97
CA HIS A 10 -13.95 0.80 -1.14
C HIS A 10 -12.52 0.60 -0.60
N HIS A 11 -11.85 1.64 -0.16
CA HIS A 11 -10.46 1.54 0.27
C HIS A 11 -10.31 1.00 1.70
N VAL A 12 -9.44 0.02 1.85
CA VAL A 12 -8.89 -0.42 3.15
C VAL A 12 -7.71 0.48 3.53
N GLY A 13 -6.91 0.89 2.54
CA GLY A 13 -5.81 1.82 2.71
C GLY A 13 -5.43 2.51 1.41
N LEU A 14 -4.92 3.73 1.51
CA LEU A 14 -4.42 4.50 0.37
C LEU A 14 -3.21 5.30 0.83
N THR A 15 -2.02 4.84 0.48
CA THR A 15 -0.76 5.38 0.99
C THR A 15 0.19 5.70 -0.16
N GLN A 16 0.75 6.90 -0.14
CA GLN A 16 1.77 7.32 -1.10
C GLN A 16 3.16 7.23 -0.47
N VAL A 17 4.11 6.68 -1.23
CA VAL A 17 5.53 6.69 -0.91
C VAL A 17 6.27 7.22 -2.13
N GLY A 18 6.76 8.47 -2.05
CA GLY A 18 7.39 9.13 -3.18
C GLY A 18 6.46 9.22 -4.39
N ASN A 19 6.87 8.63 -5.51
CA ASN A 19 6.10 8.60 -6.75
C ASN A 19 5.34 7.28 -6.95
N ARG A 20 5.06 6.57 -5.88
CA ARG A 20 4.27 5.33 -5.87
C ARG A 20 3.05 5.47 -4.97
N LEU A 21 1.93 4.94 -5.43
CA LEU A 21 0.67 4.92 -4.68
C LEU A 21 0.28 3.48 -4.42
N VAL A 22 0.11 3.13 -3.14
CA VAL A 22 -0.37 1.81 -2.71
C VAL A 22 -1.85 1.93 -2.39
N SER A 23 -2.67 1.23 -3.15
CA SER A 23 -4.13 1.24 -3.02
C SER A 23 -4.61 -0.18 -2.68
N THR A 24 -5.18 -0.36 -1.51
CA THR A 24 -5.79 -1.62 -1.11
C THR A 24 -7.30 -1.43 -1.00
N VAL A 25 -8.03 -2.21 -1.79
CA VAL A 25 -9.48 -2.10 -1.90
C VAL A 25 -10.17 -3.38 -1.43
N CYS A 26 -11.37 -3.20 -0.89
CA CYS A 26 -12.30 -4.28 -0.64
C CYS A 26 -13.27 -4.36 -1.81
N LEU A 27 -13.46 -5.53 -2.37
CA LEU A 27 -14.32 -5.73 -3.52
C LEU A 27 -15.82 -5.74 -3.15
N ASP A 28 -16.14 -5.81 -1.85
CA ASP A 28 -17.50 -5.73 -1.35
C ASP A 28 -17.62 -4.67 -0.25
N VAL A 29 -18.44 -3.64 -0.48
CA VAL A 29 -18.63 -2.52 0.46
C VAL A 29 -19.16 -2.99 1.81
N ARG A 30 -20.00 -4.03 1.86
CA ARG A 30 -20.53 -4.57 3.10
C ARG A 30 -19.42 -5.16 3.98
N ALA A 31 -18.45 -5.84 3.36
CA ALA A 31 -17.31 -6.36 4.07
C ALA A 31 -16.44 -5.22 4.62
N LEU A 32 -16.27 -4.14 3.87
CA LEU A 32 -15.53 -2.97 4.33
C LEU A 32 -16.22 -2.30 5.53
N ASP A 33 -17.52 -2.15 5.50
CA ASP A 33 -18.30 -1.62 6.62
C ASP A 33 -18.14 -2.48 7.86
N ALA A 34 -18.15 -3.82 7.71
CA ALA A 34 -17.92 -4.75 8.79
C ALA A 34 -16.51 -4.62 9.39
N ILE A 35 -15.47 -4.41 8.54
CA ILE A 35 -14.11 -4.14 9.01
C ILE A 35 -14.06 -2.87 9.85
N LYS A 36 -14.66 -1.80 9.37
CA LYS A 36 -14.70 -0.50 10.06
C LYS A 36 -15.46 -0.59 11.39
N ALA A 37 -16.47 -1.46 11.46
CA ALA A 37 -17.22 -1.73 12.67
C ALA A 37 -16.51 -2.66 13.66
N GLY A 38 -15.31 -3.15 13.32
CA GLY A 38 -14.52 -4.04 14.19
C GLY A 38 -15.03 -5.47 14.26
N GLN A 39 -15.77 -5.93 13.27
CA GLN A 39 -16.27 -7.30 13.23
C GLN A 39 -15.14 -8.33 13.05
N PRO A 40 -15.31 -9.57 13.53
CA PRO A 40 -14.29 -10.61 13.37
C PRO A 40 -13.99 -10.93 11.91
N ASP A 41 -12.74 -11.29 11.61
CA ASP A 41 -12.28 -11.64 10.25
C ASP A 41 -13.12 -12.76 9.63
N SER A 42 -13.56 -13.75 10.43
CA SER A 42 -14.39 -14.84 9.94
C SER A 42 -15.74 -14.36 9.39
N LEU A 43 -16.35 -13.37 10.03
CA LEU A 43 -17.61 -12.78 9.57
C LEU A 43 -17.37 -11.92 8.32
N VAL A 44 -16.32 -11.12 8.34
CA VAL A 44 -15.95 -10.25 7.20
C VAL A 44 -15.64 -11.10 5.97
N ALA A 45 -14.87 -12.18 6.12
CA ALA A 45 -14.54 -13.09 5.02
C ALA A 45 -15.77 -13.80 4.47
N ALA A 46 -16.76 -14.10 5.31
CA ALA A 46 -18.02 -14.70 4.84
C ALA A 46 -18.88 -13.74 4.02
N ILE A 47 -18.77 -12.42 4.26
CA ILE A 47 -19.48 -11.39 3.52
C ILE A 47 -18.73 -11.02 2.24
N GLY A 48 -17.43 -10.84 2.33
CA GLY A 48 -16.60 -10.27 1.28
C GLY A 48 -16.21 -11.26 0.19
N THR A 49 -15.94 -10.75 -1.00
CA THR A 49 -15.48 -11.51 -2.16
C THR A 49 -13.97 -11.40 -2.37
N GLY A 50 -13.28 -10.69 -1.52
CA GLY A 50 -11.83 -10.53 -1.57
C GLY A 50 -11.33 -9.10 -1.51
N TYR A 51 -10.02 -8.99 -1.52
CA TYR A 51 -9.29 -7.72 -1.39
C TYR A 51 -8.17 -7.69 -2.40
N GLU A 52 -7.83 -6.51 -2.89
CA GLU A 52 -6.74 -6.32 -3.83
C GLU A 52 -5.87 -5.13 -3.42
N THR A 53 -4.56 -5.31 -3.50
CA THR A 53 -3.60 -4.22 -3.44
C THR A 53 -3.05 -3.97 -4.83
N HIS A 54 -3.10 -2.72 -5.26
CA HIS A 54 -2.47 -2.24 -6.48
C HIS A 54 -1.42 -1.19 -6.12
N VAL A 55 -0.27 -1.25 -6.76
CA VAL A 55 0.77 -0.21 -6.66
C VAL A 55 0.86 0.49 -8.00
N TYR A 56 0.64 1.80 -7.99
CA TYR A 56 0.67 2.65 -9.18
C TYR A 56 1.84 3.62 -9.14
N ALA A 57 2.36 3.98 -10.32
CA ALA A 57 3.15 5.20 -10.45
C ALA A 57 2.22 6.40 -10.27
N CYS A 58 2.67 7.42 -9.55
CA CYS A 58 1.85 8.59 -9.29
C CYS A 58 2.66 9.89 -9.34
N HIS A 59 1.95 11.01 -9.46
CA HIS A 59 2.50 12.35 -9.29
C HIS A 59 2.76 12.65 -7.81
N GLU A 60 3.48 13.73 -7.51
CA GLU A 60 3.71 14.18 -6.13
C GLU A 60 2.42 14.41 -5.35
N THR A 61 1.34 14.76 -6.04
CA THR A 61 0.01 14.94 -5.46
C THR A 61 -0.68 13.63 -5.07
N GLY A 62 -0.12 12.48 -5.48
CA GLY A 62 -0.73 11.16 -5.29
C GLY A 62 -1.66 10.74 -6.43
N GLU A 63 -1.88 11.58 -7.42
CA GLU A 63 -2.69 11.20 -8.56
C GLU A 63 -1.94 10.19 -9.44
N PRO A 64 -2.55 9.01 -9.73
CA PRO A 64 -1.91 8.00 -10.57
C PRO A 64 -1.58 8.53 -11.95
N LEU A 65 -0.41 8.12 -12.47
CA LEU A 65 0.00 8.41 -13.83
C LEU A 65 -0.82 7.54 -14.79
N ARG A 66 -1.28 8.14 -15.88
CA ARG A 66 -1.98 7.44 -16.94
C ARG A 66 -1.09 7.38 -18.18
N GLU A 67 -1.07 6.21 -18.82
CA GLU A 67 -0.57 6.12 -20.18
C GLU A 67 -1.63 6.69 -21.13
N GLU A 68 -1.20 7.36 -22.19
CA GLU A 68 -2.08 7.99 -23.15
C GLU A 68 -3.09 6.99 -23.72
N GLY A 69 -4.39 7.30 -23.55
CA GLY A 69 -5.49 6.49 -24.06
C GLY A 69 -5.80 5.21 -23.30
N LYS A 70 -5.21 5.00 -22.11
CA LYS A 70 -5.42 3.80 -21.28
C LYS A 70 -5.81 4.16 -19.85
N ASP A 71 -6.54 3.26 -19.20
CA ASP A 71 -6.78 3.32 -17.76
C ASP A 71 -5.48 3.10 -16.98
N TRP A 72 -5.50 3.41 -15.68
CA TRP A 72 -4.36 3.20 -14.81
C TRP A 72 -3.93 1.73 -14.80
N VAL A 73 -2.66 1.48 -15.09
CA VAL A 73 -2.10 0.14 -15.09
C VAL A 73 -1.27 -0.03 -13.81
N PRO A 74 -1.61 -1.00 -12.96
CA PRO A 74 -0.82 -1.24 -11.76
C PRO A 74 0.54 -1.84 -12.10
N LEU A 75 1.58 -1.40 -11.39
CA LEU A 75 2.93 -1.98 -11.47
C LEU A 75 2.98 -3.33 -10.74
N ILE A 76 2.21 -3.43 -9.66
CA ILE A 76 2.09 -4.63 -8.82
C ILE A 76 0.61 -4.83 -8.51
N GLU A 77 0.18 -6.09 -8.50
CA GLU A 77 -1.17 -6.48 -8.11
C GLU A 77 -1.08 -7.71 -7.21
N GLU A 78 -1.75 -7.67 -6.05
CA GLU A 78 -1.81 -8.78 -5.11
C GLU A 78 -3.22 -8.92 -4.54
N ARG A 79 -3.70 -10.14 -4.41
CA ARG A 79 -5.05 -10.45 -3.90
C ARG A 79 -4.99 -11.17 -2.56
N TYR A 80 -6.02 -10.93 -1.74
CA TYR A 80 -6.14 -11.53 -0.42
C TYR A 80 -7.57 -12.02 -0.19
N ALA A 81 -7.70 -13.11 0.57
CA ALA A 81 -9.01 -13.67 0.94
C ALA A 81 -9.55 -13.06 2.24
N PHE A 82 -8.67 -12.56 3.12
CA PHE A 82 -9.03 -12.11 4.46
C PHE A 82 -8.64 -10.66 4.72
N PRO A 83 -9.43 -9.91 5.53
CA PRO A 83 -9.17 -8.50 5.78
C PRO A 83 -7.83 -8.25 6.47
N GLN A 84 -7.41 -9.11 7.41
CA GLN A 84 -6.11 -8.93 8.08
C GLN A 84 -4.96 -9.13 7.10
N ALA A 85 -5.06 -10.12 6.20
CA ALA A 85 -4.06 -10.33 5.16
C ALA A 85 -3.97 -9.10 4.22
N ALA A 86 -5.08 -8.46 3.92
CA ALA A 86 -5.13 -7.23 3.12
C ALA A 86 -4.42 -6.07 3.81
N LYS A 87 -4.68 -5.87 5.11
CA LYS A 87 -4.01 -4.83 5.91
C LYS A 87 -2.50 -5.08 6.00
N ASP A 88 -2.10 -6.32 6.27
CA ASP A 88 -0.69 -6.72 6.37
C ASP A 88 0.00 -6.58 5.01
N GLY A 89 -0.65 -6.96 3.94
CA GLY A 89 -0.14 -6.81 2.58
C GLY A 89 0.04 -5.34 2.18
N HIS A 90 -0.93 -4.49 2.50
CA HIS A 90 -0.83 -3.05 2.28
C HIS A 90 0.41 -2.48 2.97
N GLU A 91 0.57 -2.76 4.27
CA GLU A 91 1.71 -2.27 5.05
C GLU A 91 3.04 -2.83 4.54
N ARG A 92 3.08 -4.10 4.12
CA ARG A 92 4.28 -4.72 3.54
C ARG A 92 4.71 -4.00 2.27
N HIS A 93 3.78 -3.67 1.37
CA HIS A 93 4.08 -2.93 0.15
C HIS A 93 4.57 -1.50 0.46
N VAL A 94 3.95 -0.83 1.42
CA VAL A 94 4.37 0.51 1.84
C VAL A 94 5.80 0.48 2.40
N ARG A 95 6.12 -0.48 3.27
CA ARG A 95 7.47 -0.63 3.85
C ARG A 95 8.52 -0.94 2.80
N ALA A 96 8.19 -1.80 1.84
CA ALA A 96 9.11 -2.13 0.74
C ALA A 96 9.46 -0.89 -0.09
N LEU A 97 8.47 -0.03 -0.35
CA LEU A 97 8.69 1.22 -1.07
C LEU A 97 9.48 2.23 -0.25
N GLU A 98 9.22 2.32 1.06
CA GLU A 98 10.01 3.18 1.95
C GLU A 98 11.48 2.75 1.97
N LEU A 99 11.75 1.44 2.01
CA LEU A 99 13.11 0.92 1.95
C LEU A 99 13.77 1.24 0.62
N ALA A 100 13.07 1.05 -0.49
CA ALA A 100 13.58 1.38 -1.82
C ALA A 100 13.91 2.86 -1.95
N GLU A 101 13.08 3.75 -1.41
CA GLU A 101 13.33 5.19 -1.37
C GLU A 101 14.58 5.52 -0.55
N ALA A 102 14.73 4.92 0.63
CA ALA A 102 15.89 5.12 1.49
C ALA A 102 17.19 4.63 0.83
N VAL A 103 17.15 3.49 0.14
CA VAL A 103 18.29 2.97 -0.63
C VAL A 103 18.69 3.95 -1.73
N ALA A 104 17.74 4.46 -2.49
CA ALA A 104 17.99 5.42 -3.56
C ALA A 104 18.61 6.71 -3.02
N ILE A 105 18.12 7.24 -1.90
CA ILE A 105 18.68 8.42 -1.23
C ILE A 105 20.11 8.13 -0.76
N SER A 106 20.37 6.98 -0.16
CA SER A 106 21.70 6.58 0.30
C SER A 106 22.70 6.49 -0.83
N GLU A 107 22.33 5.90 -1.95
CA GLU A 107 23.18 5.81 -3.14
C GLU A 107 23.53 7.20 -3.68
N GLN A 108 22.58 8.13 -3.62
CA GLN A 108 22.76 9.50 -4.09
C GLN A 108 23.61 10.33 -3.13
N LEU A 109 23.38 10.22 -1.82
CA LEU A 109 24.02 11.04 -0.80
C LEU A 109 25.25 10.39 -0.16
N GLY A 110 25.29 9.07 -0.08
CA GLY A 110 26.39 8.30 0.53
C GLY A 110 26.62 8.62 2.00
N THR A 111 25.60 9.04 2.76
CA THR A 111 25.76 9.47 4.14
C THR A 111 25.58 8.31 5.13
N PRO A 112 26.28 8.34 6.30
CA PRO A 112 26.07 7.36 7.36
C PRO A 112 24.64 7.31 7.89
N GLU A 113 23.96 8.44 7.89
CA GLU A 113 22.57 8.56 8.35
C GLU A 113 21.62 7.81 7.41
N SER A 114 21.83 7.91 6.11
CA SER A 114 21.06 7.15 5.12
C SER A 114 21.25 5.66 5.28
N MET A 115 22.47 5.22 5.59
CA MET A 115 22.77 3.81 5.85
C MET A 115 22.06 3.29 7.10
N ARG A 116 21.99 4.09 8.16
CA ARG A 116 21.24 3.76 9.38
C ARG A 116 19.75 3.64 9.11
N GLU A 117 19.21 4.51 8.27
CA GLU A 117 17.80 4.45 7.88
C GLU A 117 17.47 3.15 7.13
N ILE A 118 18.34 2.71 6.24
CA ILE A 118 18.20 1.44 5.52
C ILE A 118 18.19 0.28 6.51
N GLU A 119 19.16 0.23 7.43
CA GLU A 119 19.25 -0.82 8.46
C GLU A 119 17.98 -0.87 9.31
N ARG A 120 17.46 0.29 9.70
CA ARG A 120 16.24 0.38 10.49
C ARG A 120 15.03 -0.17 9.75
N LEU A 121 14.88 0.15 8.46
CA LEU A 121 13.76 -0.32 7.64
C LEU A 121 13.86 -1.82 7.36
N GLU A 122 15.05 -2.34 7.12
CA GLU A 122 15.29 -3.78 6.97
C GLU A 122 14.91 -4.54 8.22
N ALA A 123 15.31 -4.06 9.39
CA ALA A 123 14.97 -4.67 10.68
C ALA A 123 13.47 -4.72 10.94
N ARG A 124 12.71 -3.74 10.41
CA ARG A 124 11.27 -3.63 10.65
C ARG A 124 10.41 -4.52 9.78
N GLY A 125 10.80 -4.76 8.55
CA GLY A 125 9.72 -5.10 7.68
C GLY A 125 9.95 -6.07 6.54
N LEU A 126 11.18 -6.46 6.29
CA LEU A 126 11.47 -7.31 5.14
C LEU A 126 11.98 -8.69 5.53
N SER A 127 11.85 -9.01 6.77
CA SER A 127 12.15 -10.35 7.25
C SER A 127 11.07 -11.34 6.85
#